data_aa795ec952b729a7906e95731165c794
#
_entry.id   aa795ec952b729a7906e95731165c794
#
_cell.length_a   1.000
_cell.length_b   1.000
_cell.length_c   1.000
_cell.angle_alpha   90.00
_cell.angle_beta   90.00
_cell.angle_gamma   90.00
#
_symmetry.space_group_name_H-M   'P 1'
#
loop_
_entity.id
_entity.type
_entity.pdbx_description
1 polymer ?
#
loop_
_entity_poly.entity_id
_entity_poly.type
_entity_poly.pdbx_seq_one_letter_code
_entity_poly.pdbx_strand_id
1 'polypeptide(L)'
;MAVAYGNVYVAQIAMGASPQQTLDAFLEAEAHDGPSLIIAYSHCIAHGINMRYGLRQQKLATDCGHWPLYRFRPASNGHAQEFMLDSAAPSIPIKAYAYNEIRYKMLTYTHPEAAARLLDVAQQDIDQRWSVYTNMAERWPARSAAPARAASSRQALSEVS
;
A
#
# COMPACT_ATOMS: atom_id res chain seq x y z
N MET A 1 -9.75 5.76 8.51
CA MET A 1 -10.76 5.41 9.54
C MET A 1 -10.39 4.14 10.30
N ALA A 2 -10.14 2.97 9.70
CA ALA A 2 -9.84 1.73 10.45
C ALA A 2 -8.63 1.83 11.39
N VAL A 3 -7.56 2.51 11.01
CA VAL A 3 -6.39 2.77 11.87
C VAL A 3 -6.75 3.50 13.17
N ALA A 4 -7.79 4.35 13.15
CA ALA A 4 -8.19 5.12 14.31
C ALA A 4 -8.88 4.27 15.41
N TYR A 5 -9.33 3.06 15.10
CA TYR A 5 -9.88 2.14 16.10
C TYR A 5 -8.82 1.54 17.03
N GLY A 6 -7.56 1.52 16.60
CA GLY A 6 -6.42 1.11 17.43
C GLY A 6 -6.28 -0.40 17.69
N ASN A 7 -7.25 -1.22 17.27
CA ASN A 7 -7.24 -2.68 17.43
C ASN A 7 -7.41 -3.46 16.12
N VAL A 8 -7.42 -2.77 14.98
CA VAL A 8 -7.59 -3.36 13.66
C VAL A 8 -6.23 -3.38 12.95
N TYR A 9 -5.80 -4.53 12.46
CA TYR A 9 -4.70 -4.58 11.50
C TYR A 9 -5.19 -3.99 10.17
N VAL A 10 -4.42 -3.10 9.56
CA VAL A 10 -4.80 -2.47 8.29
C VAL A 10 -3.65 -2.53 7.31
N ALA A 11 -3.90 -3.03 6.10
CA ALA A 11 -2.92 -2.99 5.01
C ALA A 11 -3.54 -2.42 3.73
N GLN A 12 -2.79 -1.58 3.03
CA GLN A 12 -3.10 -1.14 1.67
C GLN A 12 -2.09 -1.75 0.71
N ILE A 13 -2.58 -2.53 -0.24
CA ILE A 13 -1.76 -3.39 -1.09
C ILE A 13 -2.04 -3.16 -2.59
N ALA A 14 -1.05 -3.48 -3.42
CA ALA A 14 -1.20 -3.60 -4.87
C ALA A 14 -0.23 -4.67 -5.39
N MET A 15 -0.76 -5.84 -5.77
CA MET A 15 0.05 -6.98 -6.21
C MET A 15 0.96 -6.63 -7.41
N GLY A 16 0.48 -5.81 -8.34
CA GLY A 16 1.27 -5.37 -9.50
C GLY A 16 2.40 -4.38 -9.16
N ALA A 17 2.36 -3.76 -7.98
CA ALA A 17 3.41 -2.88 -7.50
C ALA A 17 4.43 -3.63 -6.64
N SER A 18 3.96 -4.46 -5.71
CA SER A 18 4.81 -5.27 -4.83
C SER A 18 4.12 -6.58 -4.44
N PRO A 19 4.42 -7.71 -5.11
CA PRO A 19 3.92 -9.02 -4.72
C PRO A 19 4.38 -9.43 -3.31
N GLN A 20 5.61 -9.08 -2.93
CA GLN A 20 6.15 -9.41 -1.62
C GLN A 20 5.39 -8.69 -0.50
N GLN A 21 5.18 -7.37 -0.62
CA GLN A 21 4.40 -6.61 0.36
C GLN A 21 2.96 -7.14 0.49
N THR A 22 2.39 -7.57 -0.63
CA THR A 22 1.06 -8.22 -0.65
C THR A 22 1.07 -9.50 0.17
N LEU A 23 2.06 -10.38 -0.03
CA LEU A 23 2.21 -11.62 0.74
C LEU A 23 2.41 -11.33 2.23
N ASP A 24 3.31 -10.42 2.56
CA ASP A 24 3.60 -10.03 3.95
C ASP A 24 2.35 -9.52 4.65
N ALA A 25 1.54 -8.69 3.95
CA ALA A 25 0.29 -8.15 4.48
C ALA A 25 -0.74 -9.24 4.81
N PHE A 26 -0.85 -10.27 3.98
CA PHE A 26 -1.75 -11.41 4.26
C PHE A 26 -1.25 -12.26 5.43
N LEU A 27 0.04 -12.57 5.48
CA LEU A 27 0.62 -13.34 6.59
C LEU A 27 0.49 -12.61 7.92
N GLU A 28 0.70 -11.30 7.94
CA GLU A 28 0.51 -10.48 9.13
C GLU A 28 -0.96 -10.37 9.55
N ALA A 29 -1.87 -10.25 8.59
CA ALA A 29 -3.30 -10.21 8.84
C ALA A 29 -3.82 -11.52 9.44
N GLU A 30 -3.29 -12.68 8.99
CA GLU A 30 -3.63 -14.01 9.52
C GLU A 30 -3.05 -14.21 10.93
N ALA A 31 -1.85 -13.70 11.18
CA ALA A 31 -1.20 -13.81 12.49
C ALA A 31 -1.78 -12.84 13.55
N HIS A 32 -2.58 -11.85 13.13
CA HIS A 32 -3.18 -10.89 14.05
C HIS A 32 -4.38 -11.47 14.80
N ASP A 33 -4.31 -11.46 16.13
CA ASP A 33 -5.43 -11.87 17.00
C ASP A 33 -6.45 -10.72 17.14
N GLY A 34 -7.25 -10.52 16.10
CA GLY A 34 -8.23 -9.45 16.02
C GLY A 34 -8.73 -9.19 14.60
N PRO A 35 -9.56 -8.16 14.39
CA PRO A 35 -10.04 -7.83 13.08
C PRO A 35 -8.93 -7.30 12.18
N SER A 36 -8.89 -7.79 10.93
CA SER A 36 -7.92 -7.37 9.92
C SER A 36 -8.63 -6.82 8.68
N LEU A 37 -8.13 -5.71 8.14
CA LEU A 37 -8.64 -5.08 6.93
C LEU A 37 -7.53 -4.95 5.90
N ILE A 38 -7.69 -5.64 4.77
CA ILE A 38 -6.80 -5.49 3.62
C ILE A 38 -7.53 -4.73 2.52
N ILE A 39 -6.97 -3.61 2.08
CA ILE A 39 -7.49 -2.76 1.02
C ILE A 39 -6.61 -2.97 -0.22
N ALA A 40 -7.14 -3.72 -1.20
CA ALA A 40 -6.41 -4.08 -2.39
C ALA A 40 -6.77 -3.17 -3.57
N TYR A 41 -5.75 -2.70 -4.31
CA TYR A 41 -5.99 -2.00 -5.57
C TYR A 41 -6.53 -2.97 -6.62
N SER A 42 -7.67 -2.62 -7.20
CA SER A 42 -8.24 -3.33 -8.34
C SER A 42 -8.29 -2.40 -9.56
N HIS A 43 -7.53 -2.74 -10.61
CA HIS A 43 -7.72 -2.12 -11.91
C HIS A 43 -9.00 -2.65 -12.55
N CYS A 44 -9.71 -1.81 -13.30
CA CYS A 44 -11.04 -2.16 -13.81
C CYS A 44 -11.18 -1.81 -15.30
N ILE A 45 -11.76 -2.74 -16.07
CA ILE A 45 -12.08 -2.50 -17.49
C ILE A 45 -13.02 -1.31 -17.68
N ALA A 46 -13.92 -1.04 -16.73
CA ALA A 46 -14.84 0.10 -16.77
C ALA A 46 -14.11 1.46 -16.73
N HIS A 47 -12.87 1.50 -16.25
CA HIS A 47 -12.03 2.71 -16.31
C HIS A 47 -11.41 2.93 -17.70
N GLY A 48 -11.61 2.00 -18.63
CA GLY A 48 -11.10 2.08 -19.99
C GLY A 48 -9.58 1.90 -20.06
N ILE A 49 -9.06 0.91 -19.34
CA ILE A 49 -7.67 0.48 -19.46
C ILE A 49 -7.56 -0.74 -20.37
N ASN A 50 -6.39 -0.92 -20.96
CA ASN A 50 -6.05 -2.20 -21.58
C ASN A 50 -5.67 -3.19 -20.45
N MET A 51 -6.51 -4.20 -20.21
CA MET A 51 -6.35 -5.17 -19.12
C MET A 51 -5.02 -5.95 -19.18
N ARG A 52 -4.40 -6.07 -20.36
CA ARG A 52 -3.06 -6.66 -20.52
C ARG A 52 -2.01 -5.94 -19.66
N TYR A 53 -2.20 -4.64 -19.42
CA TYR A 53 -1.29 -3.80 -18.63
C TYR A 53 -1.81 -3.49 -17.22
N GLY A 54 -2.79 -4.24 -16.72
CA GLY A 54 -3.42 -3.99 -15.43
C GLY A 54 -2.42 -3.97 -14.26
N LEU A 55 -1.49 -4.92 -14.20
CA LEU A 55 -0.45 -4.94 -13.15
C LEU A 55 0.51 -3.74 -13.26
N ARG A 56 0.85 -3.34 -14.49
CA ARG A 56 1.64 -2.12 -14.71
C ARG A 56 0.89 -0.88 -14.24
N GLN A 57 -0.42 -0.81 -14.45
CA GLN A 57 -1.26 0.30 -13.99
C GLN A 57 -1.28 0.39 -12.46
N GLN A 58 -1.30 -0.74 -11.75
CA GLN A 58 -1.16 -0.80 -10.30
C GLN A 58 0.20 -0.21 -9.85
N LYS A 59 1.28 -0.59 -10.55
CA LYS A 59 2.60 -0.05 -10.25
C LYS A 59 2.67 1.45 -10.47
N LEU A 60 2.13 1.97 -11.58
CA LEU A 60 2.08 3.41 -11.84
C LEU A 60 1.26 4.17 -10.79
N ALA A 61 0.15 3.58 -10.29
CA ALA A 61 -0.64 4.16 -9.22
C ALA A 61 0.19 4.31 -7.93
N THR A 62 1.05 3.34 -7.65
CA THR A 62 1.95 3.40 -6.48
C THR A 62 3.10 4.37 -6.71
N ASP A 63 3.77 4.30 -7.86
CA ASP A 63 4.93 5.14 -8.20
C ASP A 63 4.58 6.64 -8.25
N CYS A 64 3.34 7.00 -8.59
CA CYS A 64 2.88 8.40 -8.56
C CYS A 64 2.28 8.81 -7.19
N GLY A 65 2.25 7.94 -6.20
CA GLY A 65 1.68 8.23 -4.87
C GLY A 65 0.16 8.26 -4.80
N HIS A 66 -0.54 7.93 -5.92
CA HIS A 66 -2.00 7.81 -5.92
C HIS A 66 -2.48 6.66 -5.02
N TRP A 67 -1.72 5.57 -4.96
CA TRP A 67 -2.00 4.39 -4.15
C TRP A 67 -0.76 3.95 -3.37
N PRO A 68 -0.40 4.62 -2.26
CA PRO A 68 0.72 4.23 -1.43
C PRO A 68 0.46 2.88 -0.76
N LEU A 69 1.50 2.06 -0.64
CA LEU A 69 1.44 0.79 0.07
C LEU A 69 1.84 1.02 1.53
N TYR A 70 1.07 0.49 2.46
CA TYR A 70 1.39 0.56 3.88
C TYR A 70 0.78 -0.61 4.66
N ARG A 71 1.33 -0.86 5.84
CA ARG A 71 0.79 -1.78 6.83
C ARG A 71 0.74 -1.08 8.18
N PHE A 72 -0.36 -1.23 8.88
CA PHE A 72 -0.54 -0.76 10.25
C PHE A 72 -0.79 -1.95 11.16
N ARG A 73 0.08 -2.13 12.15
CA ARG A 73 -0.09 -3.09 13.23
C ARG A 73 -0.58 -2.37 14.48
N PRO A 74 -1.74 -2.73 15.03
CA PRO A 74 -2.22 -2.16 16.29
C PRO A 74 -1.33 -2.58 17.46
N ALA A 75 -1.43 -1.84 18.57
CA ALA A 75 -0.77 -2.22 19.80
C ALA A 75 -1.34 -3.56 20.30
N SER A 76 -0.46 -4.53 20.61
CA SER A 76 -0.86 -5.84 21.14
C SER A 76 0.26 -6.46 21.97
N ASN A 77 -0.09 -7.24 23.00
CA ASN A 77 0.85 -8.05 23.78
C ASN A 77 2.11 -7.28 24.28
N GLY A 78 1.93 -6.03 24.74
CA GLY A 78 3.03 -5.17 25.20
C GLY A 78 3.83 -4.49 24.06
N HIS A 79 3.41 -4.65 22.80
CA HIS A 79 3.96 -3.96 21.65
C HIS A 79 3.18 -2.71 21.34
N ALA A 80 3.89 -1.59 21.11
CA ALA A 80 3.30 -0.36 20.61
C ALA A 80 2.80 -0.54 19.16
N GLN A 81 1.85 0.27 18.76
CA GLN A 81 1.39 0.32 17.37
C GLN A 81 2.51 0.75 16.42
N GLU A 82 2.47 0.21 15.21
CA GLU A 82 3.47 0.44 14.17
C GLU A 82 2.78 0.79 12.84
N PHE A 83 3.32 1.79 12.13
CA PHE A 83 2.90 2.12 10.78
C PHE A 83 4.09 2.01 9.82
N MET A 84 4.02 1.08 8.90
CA MET A 84 5.06 0.84 7.89
C MET A 84 4.60 1.40 6.56
N LEU A 85 5.23 2.48 6.09
CA LEU A 85 5.04 2.99 4.74
C LEU A 85 5.95 2.19 3.81
N ASP A 86 5.36 1.21 3.12
CA ASP A 86 6.09 0.26 2.26
C ASP A 86 6.42 0.82 0.88
N SER A 87 5.75 1.90 0.47
CA SER A 87 6.06 2.60 -0.78
C SER A 87 7.24 3.54 -0.62
N ALA A 88 8.08 3.63 -1.65
CA ALA A 88 8.99 4.75 -1.83
C ALA A 88 8.21 6.07 -2.08
N ALA A 89 8.88 7.19 -1.89
CA ALA A 89 8.32 8.50 -2.25
C ALA A 89 7.90 8.56 -3.73
N PRO A 90 6.84 9.31 -4.07
CA PRO A 90 6.40 9.45 -5.45
C PRO A 90 7.55 9.86 -6.36
N SER A 91 7.75 9.13 -7.46
CA SER A 91 8.87 9.34 -8.40
C SER A 91 8.40 9.77 -9.79
N ILE A 92 7.10 9.70 -10.06
CA ILE A 92 6.49 10.10 -11.32
C ILE A 92 5.25 10.97 -11.06
N PRO A 93 4.89 11.88 -11.98
CA PRO A 93 3.68 12.69 -11.83
C PRO A 93 2.42 11.83 -12.02
N ILE A 94 1.29 12.24 -11.38
CA ILE A 94 -0.01 11.57 -11.52
C ILE A 94 -0.45 11.43 -12.98
N LYS A 95 -0.04 12.34 -13.85
CA LYS A 95 -0.33 12.31 -15.29
C LYS A 95 0.07 10.98 -15.93
N ALA A 96 1.20 10.40 -15.51
CA ALA A 96 1.71 9.14 -16.05
C ALA A 96 0.80 7.95 -15.73
N TYR A 97 0.07 8.02 -14.64
CA TYR A 97 -0.96 7.05 -14.25
C TYR A 97 -2.31 7.39 -14.88
N ALA A 98 -2.82 8.61 -14.65
CA ALA A 98 -4.21 8.98 -14.93
C ALA A 98 -4.55 8.89 -16.43
N TYR A 99 -3.67 9.35 -17.32
CA TYR A 99 -3.97 9.38 -18.76
C TYR A 99 -3.81 8.03 -19.47
N ASN A 100 -3.49 6.97 -18.76
CA ASN A 100 -3.65 5.60 -19.24
C ASN A 100 -5.10 5.09 -19.12
N GLU A 101 -5.94 5.78 -18.35
CA GLU A 101 -7.34 5.45 -18.15
C GLU A 101 -8.23 6.39 -18.98
N ILE A 102 -9.10 5.82 -19.82
CA ILE A 102 -9.96 6.60 -20.72
C ILE A 102 -10.85 7.56 -19.92
N ARG A 103 -11.32 7.17 -18.73
CA ARG A 103 -12.15 8.02 -17.85
C ARG A 103 -11.52 9.39 -17.55
N TYR A 104 -10.20 9.47 -17.40
CA TYR A 104 -9.50 10.75 -17.20
C TYR A 104 -9.13 11.39 -18.53
N LYS A 105 -8.74 10.58 -19.51
CA LYS A 105 -8.28 11.07 -20.81
C LYS A 105 -9.40 11.75 -21.60
N MET A 106 -10.64 11.29 -21.48
CA MET A 106 -11.79 11.88 -22.19
C MET A 106 -11.95 13.36 -21.89
N LEU A 107 -11.69 13.79 -20.65
CA LEU A 107 -11.82 15.21 -20.28
C LEU A 107 -10.80 16.09 -21.03
N THR A 108 -9.64 15.56 -21.41
CA THR A 108 -8.64 16.33 -22.18
C THR A 108 -9.13 16.68 -23.59
N TYR A 109 -10.07 15.92 -24.15
CA TYR A 109 -10.66 16.18 -25.46
C TYR A 109 -11.87 17.10 -25.38
N THR A 110 -12.68 16.96 -24.32
CA THR A 110 -13.93 17.72 -24.18
C THR A 110 -13.73 19.07 -23.50
N HIS A 111 -12.86 19.13 -22.48
CA HIS A 111 -12.61 20.33 -21.66
C HIS A 111 -11.13 20.39 -21.25
N PRO A 112 -10.20 20.72 -22.17
CA PRO A 112 -8.76 20.61 -21.94
C PRO A 112 -8.26 21.50 -20.78
N GLU A 113 -8.78 22.72 -20.64
CA GLU A 113 -8.40 23.62 -19.54
C GLU A 113 -8.85 23.09 -18.18
N ALA A 114 -10.06 22.53 -18.10
CA ALA A 114 -10.55 21.89 -16.89
C ALA A 114 -9.73 20.63 -16.55
N ALA A 115 -9.36 19.84 -17.56
CA ALA A 115 -8.53 18.66 -17.37
C ALA A 115 -7.14 19.03 -16.80
N ALA A 116 -6.50 20.08 -17.30
CA ALA A 116 -5.21 20.54 -16.79
C ALA A 116 -5.34 20.99 -15.33
N ARG A 117 -6.31 21.86 -15.02
CA ARG A 117 -6.55 22.35 -13.66
C ARG A 117 -6.83 21.21 -12.67
N LEU A 118 -7.67 20.25 -13.04
CA LEU A 118 -7.99 19.09 -12.18
C LEU A 118 -6.80 18.17 -11.97
N LEU A 119 -5.92 18.04 -12.96
CA LEU A 119 -4.69 17.27 -12.84
C LEU A 119 -3.73 17.91 -11.82
N ASP A 120 -3.60 19.25 -11.84
CA ASP A 120 -2.79 19.99 -10.88
C ASP A 120 -3.34 19.85 -9.45
N VAL A 121 -4.66 19.95 -9.27
CA VAL A 121 -5.32 19.72 -7.98
C VAL A 121 -5.07 18.28 -7.50
N ALA A 122 -5.20 17.30 -8.38
CA ALA A 122 -4.96 15.91 -8.04
C ALA A 122 -3.50 15.65 -7.63
N GLN A 123 -2.53 16.33 -8.25
CA GLN A 123 -1.13 16.25 -7.82
C GLN A 123 -0.95 16.84 -6.42
N GLN A 124 -1.52 18.00 -6.14
CA GLN A 124 -1.45 18.62 -4.80
C GLN A 124 -2.09 17.73 -3.73
N ASP A 125 -3.22 17.10 -4.02
CA ASP A 125 -3.86 16.15 -3.10
C ASP A 125 -2.97 14.94 -2.79
N ILE A 126 -2.23 14.45 -3.78
CA ILE A 126 -1.27 13.35 -3.59
C ILE A 126 -0.14 13.79 -2.67
N ASP A 127 0.44 14.96 -2.91
CA ASP A 127 1.56 15.49 -2.13
C ASP A 127 1.14 15.71 -0.67
N GLN A 128 -0.07 16.23 -0.43
CA GLN A 128 -0.63 16.37 0.91
C GLN A 128 -0.87 15.02 1.59
N ARG A 129 -1.47 14.06 0.90
CA ARG A 129 -1.68 12.71 1.45
C ARG A 129 -0.37 12.00 1.75
N TRP A 130 0.62 12.16 0.89
CA TRP A 130 1.95 11.61 1.13
C TRP A 130 2.55 12.13 2.43
N SER A 131 2.45 13.45 2.68
CA SER A 131 2.88 14.05 3.94
C SER A 131 2.16 13.47 5.16
N VAL A 132 0.87 13.13 5.04
CA VAL A 132 0.13 12.48 6.13
C VAL A 132 0.69 11.08 6.41
N TYR A 133 0.96 10.27 5.38
CA TYR A 133 1.50 8.92 5.58
C TYR A 133 2.92 8.93 6.13
N THR A 134 3.79 9.86 5.69
CA THR A 134 5.13 10.01 6.25
C THR A 134 5.08 10.42 7.73
N ASN A 135 4.22 11.37 8.09
CA ASN A 135 3.99 11.75 9.49
C ASN A 135 3.47 10.59 10.35
N MET A 136 2.62 9.72 9.79
CA MET A 136 2.16 8.52 10.49
C MET A 136 3.31 7.52 10.72
N ALA A 137 4.18 7.33 9.72
CA ALA A 137 5.34 6.47 9.84
C ALA A 137 6.36 6.99 10.86
N GLU A 138 6.57 8.30 10.92
CA GLU A 138 7.41 8.94 11.94
C GLU A 138 6.83 8.82 13.35
N ARG A 139 5.53 8.98 13.48
CA ARG A 139 4.82 8.90 14.77
C ARG A 139 4.77 7.47 15.33
N TRP A 140 4.66 6.47 14.47
CA TRP A 140 4.53 5.06 14.83
C TRP A 140 5.56 4.22 14.06
N PRO A 141 6.87 4.42 14.33
CA PRO A 141 7.92 3.78 13.55
C PRO A 141 7.86 2.26 13.65
N ALA A 142 8.11 1.61 12.52
CA ALA A 142 8.31 0.18 12.48
C ALA A 142 9.54 -0.20 13.34
N ARG A 143 9.40 -1.21 14.18
CA ARG A 143 10.55 -1.76 14.88
C ARG A 143 11.46 -2.44 13.86
N SER A 144 12.75 -2.19 13.98
CA SER A 144 13.73 -3.00 13.26
C SER A 144 13.42 -4.47 13.55
N ALA A 145 13.21 -5.27 12.51
CA ALA A 145 12.94 -6.68 12.67
C ALA A 145 14.05 -7.28 13.52
N ALA A 146 13.71 -7.74 14.74
CA ALA A 146 14.63 -8.57 15.49
C ALA A 146 14.98 -9.76 14.59
N PRO A 147 16.27 -10.15 14.47
CA PRO A 147 16.65 -11.28 13.63
C PRO A 147 15.78 -12.47 14.02
N ALA A 148 15.12 -13.07 13.03
CA ALA A 148 14.27 -14.23 13.21
C ALA A 148 15.05 -15.23 14.07
N ARG A 149 14.51 -15.57 15.25
CA ARG A 149 15.06 -16.62 16.09
C ARG A 149 15.15 -17.85 15.20
N ALA A 150 16.39 -18.22 14.84
CA ALA A 150 16.66 -19.47 14.17
C ALA A 150 15.94 -20.58 14.94
N ALA A 151 14.98 -21.21 14.28
CA ALA A 151 14.22 -22.30 14.85
C ALA A 151 15.22 -23.37 15.29
N SER A 152 15.38 -23.51 16.61
CA SER A 152 16.09 -24.59 17.26
C SER A 152 15.27 -25.88 17.06
N SER A 153 15.32 -26.42 15.86
CA SER A 153 14.78 -27.74 15.52
C SER A 153 15.90 -28.72 15.15
N ARG A 154 16.89 -28.83 16.03
CA ARG A 154 17.91 -29.90 15.94
C ARG A 154 18.21 -30.47 17.32
N GLN A 155 17.19 -30.98 18.00
CA GLN A 155 17.43 -31.81 19.23
C GLN A 155 16.24 -32.71 19.54
N ALA A 156 15.83 -33.55 18.62
CA ALA A 156 14.88 -34.63 18.91
C ALA A 156 15.04 -35.85 17.97
N LEU A 157 16.25 -36.17 17.54
CA LEU A 157 16.49 -37.39 16.74
C LEU A 157 17.74 -38.15 17.18
N SER A 158 18.12 -38.13 18.46
CA SER A 158 19.27 -38.94 18.97
C SER A 158 18.95 -39.78 20.20
N GLU A 159 17.68 -40.04 20.52
CA GLU A 159 17.33 -40.99 21.60
C GLU A 159 16.29 -42.04 21.13
N VAL A 160 16.58 -42.72 20.03
CA VAL A 160 16.01 -44.04 19.73
C VAL A 160 17.08 -44.86 19.00
N SER A 161 17.94 -45.49 19.77
CA SER A 161 18.73 -46.69 19.39
C SER A 161 19.04 -47.50 20.63
#